data_8e0231db231e3fce55c266b94177d563
#
_entry.id   8e0231db231e3fce55c266b94177d563
#
_cell.length_a   1.000
_cell.length_b   1.000
_cell.length_c   1.000
_cell.angle_alpha   90.00
_cell.angle_beta   90.00
_cell.angle_gamma   90.00
#
_symmetry.space_group_name_H-M   'P 1'
#
loop_
_entity.id
_entity.type
_entity.pdbx_description
1 polymer ?
#
loop_
_entity_poly.entity_id
_entity_poly.type
_entity_poly.pdbx_seq_one_letter_code
_entity_poly.pdbx_strand_id
1 'polypeptide(L)'
;MSTSHEYDVVVVGAGTAGCYAAATVAREGLDVAIVERKTAEEAGHIACGDALKGADAFPESIPKSQIEDSFTNTGVDHGRFEIPQEDTVLDIPVPGELAVIDRWEYGRLIIEGAENAGTEFHYDTVVQDVVQDDDDTVTGVRGKRNGEVVEFEADVVVDGAGSLSILQDKTDFSNSRFDTNVSYSQFCSAYREIVEVPEPVEWDDALVFKPTERAAGYLWYFPRTETTINAGLGFQMNEEPMKLVDDLKRDLRDRPEFEGGEVKDKLGAALPTRRPYDSAG
;
A
#
# COMPACT_ATOMS: atom_id res chain seq x y z
N MET A 1 31.95 5.65 -12.23
CA MET A 1 32.40 4.85 -11.08
C MET A 1 31.14 4.47 -10.33
N SER A 2 30.97 3.20 -9.96
CA SER A 2 29.86 2.78 -9.11
C SER A 2 30.08 3.35 -7.72
N THR A 3 29.06 3.95 -7.12
CA THR A 3 29.08 4.33 -5.71
C THR A 3 28.55 3.13 -4.92
N SER A 4 29.29 2.68 -3.91
CA SER A 4 28.87 1.62 -3.00
C SER A 4 28.61 2.19 -1.60
N HIS A 5 27.55 1.69 -0.96
CA HIS A 5 27.16 1.97 0.41
C HIS A 5 27.07 0.64 1.15
N GLU A 6 27.40 0.62 2.42
CA GLU A 6 27.41 -0.57 3.28
C GLU A 6 26.51 -0.34 4.50
N TYR A 7 25.63 -1.31 4.81
CA TYR A 7 24.69 -1.29 5.92
C TYR A 7 24.56 -2.69 6.54
N ASP A 8 24.06 -2.80 7.76
CA ASP A 8 23.64 -4.10 8.31
C ASP A 8 22.38 -4.61 7.59
N VAL A 9 21.44 -3.69 7.29
CA VAL A 9 20.19 -4.02 6.60
C VAL A 9 19.84 -3.00 5.53
N VAL A 10 19.47 -3.49 4.35
CA VAL A 10 18.89 -2.67 3.28
C VAL A 10 17.43 -3.07 3.04
N VAL A 11 16.54 -2.10 3.09
CA VAL A 11 15.12 -2.26 2.83
C VAL A 11 14.77 -1.61 1.50
N VAL A 12 14.13 -2.32 0.60
CA VAL A 12 13.68 -1.78 -0.70
C VAL A 12 12.22 -1.36 -0.62
N GLY A 13 11.99 -0.06 -0.75
CA GLY A 13 10.67 0.56 -0.73
C GLY A 13 10.27 1.21 0.60
N ALA A 14 9.88 2.50 0.52
CA ALA A 14 9.41 3.32 1.64
C ALA A 14 7.89 3.23 1.86
N GLY A 15 7.31 2.06 1.65
CA GLY A 15 5.92 1.77 1.98
C GLY A 15 5.73 1.41 3.45
N THR A 16 4.48 1.08 3.85
CA THR A 16 4.17 0.71 5.24
C THR A 16 5.10 -0.40 5.76
N ALA A 17 5.23 -1.50 5.03
CA ALA A 17 6.08 -2.62 5.45
C ALA A 17 7.55 -2.22 5.58
N GLY A 18 8.07 -1.48 4.60
CA GLY A 18 9.47 -1.06 4.59
C GLY A 18 9.81 -0.10 5.74
N CYS A 19 8.98 0.92 5.97
CA CYS A 19 9.20 1.87 7.06
C CYS A 19 9.15 1.20 8.45
N TYR A 20 8.16 0.33 8.70
CA TYR A 20 8.11 -0.39 9.98
C TYR A 20 9.27 -1.38 10.16
N ALA A 21 9.66 -2.09 9.09
CA ALA A 21 10.82 -2.99 9.15
C ALA A 21 12.10 -2.22 9.46
N ALA A 22 12.39 -1.15 8.71
CA ALA A 22 13.57 -0.34 8.92
C ALA A 22 13.60 0.34 10.30
N ALA A 23 12.48 0.93 10.73
CA ALA A 23 12.39 1.53 12.06
C ALA A 23 12.63 0.50 13.18
N THR A 24 12.15 -0.75 13.01
CA THR A 24 12.38 -1.81 13.99
C THR A 24 13.86 -2.15 14.08
N VAL A 25 14.53 -2.30 12.96
CA VAL A 25 15.96 -2.61 12.87
C VAL A 25 16.80 -1.45 13.45
N ALA A 26 16.50 -0.21 13.06
CA ALA A 26 17.23 0.97 13.54
C ALA A 26 17.15 1.14 15.07
N ARG A 27 15.98 0.83 15.67
CA ARG A 27 15.83 0.89 17.14
C ARG A 27 16.63 -0.16 17.91
N GLU A 28 17.03 -1.25 17.26
CA GLU A 28 17.97 -2.24 17.81
C GLU A 28 19.44 -1.79 17.66
N GLY A 29 19.70 -0.63 17.04
CA GLY A 29 21.02 -0.03 16.92
C GLY A 29 21.84 -0.53 15.73
N LEU A 30 21.18 -1.13 14.73
CA LEU A 30 21.80 -1.54 13.49
C LEU A 30 21.75 -0.42 12.45
N ASP A 31 22.75 -0.37 11.57
CA ASP A 31 22.78 0.55 10.44
C ASP A 31 21.80 0.07 9.36
N VAL A 32 20.78 0.89 9.05
CA VAL A 32 19.75 0.52 8.11
C VAL A 32 19.44 1.62 7.11
N ALA A 33 19.31 1.24 5.84
CA ALA A 33 18.88 2.13 4.77
C ALA A 33 17.59 1.65 4.12
N ILE A 34 16.73 2.63 3.73
CA ILE A 34 15.63 2.43 2.78
C ILE A 34 16.04 2.98 1.42
N VAL A 35 15.91 2.14 0.38
CA VAL A 35 16.09 2.54 -1.01
C VAL A 35 14.71 2.70 -1.65
N GLU A 36 14.35 3.96 -1.99
CA GLU A 36 13.03 4.32 -2.52
C GLU A 36 13.15 4.91 -3.93
N ARG A 37 12.29 4.43 -4.84
CA ARG A 37 12.28 4.88 -6.24
C ARG A 37 11.68 6.27 -6.47
N LYS A 38 10.80 6.70 -5.59
CA LYS A 38 10.16 8.02 -5.65
C LYS A 38 11.06 9.10 -5.06
N THR A 39 10.77 10.36 -5.40
CA THR A 39 11.35 11.51 -4.71
C THR A 39 10.89 11.56 -3.25
N ALA A 40 11.56 12.33 -2.42
CA ALA A 40 11.15 12.52 -1.03
C ALA A 40 9.74 13.14 -0.92
N GLU A 41 9.37 14.00 -1.87
CA GLU A 41 8.06 14.65 -1.91
C GLU A 41 6.93 13.69 -2.30
N GLU A 42 7.23 12.67 -3.12
CA GLU A 42 6.25 11.70 -3.63
C GLU A 42 6.17 10.43 -2.79
N ALA A 43 7.20 10.16 -1.99
CA ALA A 43 7.24 8.99 -1.13
C ALA A 43 6.07 8.99 -0.14
N GLY A 44 5.53 7.80 0.16
CA GLY A 44 4.34 7.68 1.00
C GLY A 44 2.99 7.85 0.27
N HIS A 45 2.94 8.51 -0.90
CA HIS A 45 1.71 8.65 -1.69
C HIS A 45 1.40 7.34 -2.43
N ILE A 46 0.52 6.53 -1.86
CA ILE A 46 0.19 5.16 -2.30
C ILE A 46 -1.32 5.01 -2.49
N ALA A 47 -1.75 4.27 -3.50
CA ALA A 47 -3.17 3.92 -3.68
C ALA A 47 -3.65 3.03 -2.53
N CYS A 48 -4.77 3.41 -1.90
CA CYS A 48 -5.37 2.72 -0.77
C CYS A 48 -6.87 3.02 -0.71
N GLY A 49 -7.66 2.14 -0.09
CA GLY A 49 -9.04 2.43 0.29
C GLY A 49 -9.16 3.25 1.57
N ASP A 50 -8.05 3.51 2.26
CA ASP A 50 -7.92 4.35 3.46
C ASP A 50 -8.51 3.76 4.76
N ALA A 51 -9.26 2.67 4.72
CA ALA A 51 -9.73 2.03 5.95
C ALA A 51 -8.58 1.32 6.68
N LEU A 52 -8.39 1.68 7.95
CA LEU A 52 -7.36 1.14 8.83
C LEU A 52 -8.02 0.51 10.06
N LYS A 53 -7.67 -0.75 10.34
CA LYS A 53 -8.14 -1.48 11.50
C LYS A 53 -6.97 -2.05 12.29
N GLY A 54 -7.08 -2.00 13.62
CA GLY A 54 -6.12 -2.64 14.51
C GLY A 54 -4.76 -1.95 14.55
N ALA A 55 -4.71 -0.63 14.49
CA ALA A 55 -3.47 0.14 14.61
C ALA A 55 -2.69 -0.15 15.90
N ASP A 56 -3.38 -0.58 16.96
CA ASP A 56 -2.74 -1.01 18.22
C ASP A 56 -1.88 -2.29 18.08
N ALA A 57 -2.06 -3.04 17.00
CA ALA A 57 -1.27 -4.24 16.72
C ALA A 57 -0.01 -3.95 15.86
N PHE A 58 0.22 -2.71 15.49
CA PHE A 58 1.40 -2.33 14.71
C PHE A 58 2.64 -2.33 15.61
N PRO A 59 3.84 -2.56 15.02
CA PRO A 59 5.08 -2.49 15.79
C PRO A 59 5.28 -1.12 16.44
N GLU A 60 5.67 -1.11 17.72
CA GLU A 60 5.92 0.15 18.46
C GLU A 60 7.17 0.91 17.98
N SER A 61 7.89 0.35 17.01
CA SER A 61 9.01 1.03 16.36
C SER A 61 8.60 2.37 15.72
N ILE A 62 7.33 2.44 15.23
CA ILE A 62 6.64 3.68 14.89
C ILE A 62 5.36 3.67 15.72
N PRO A 63 5.31 4.41 16.84
CA PRO A 63 4.17 4.33 17.75
C PRO A 63 2.88 4.87 17.12
N LYS A 64 1.74 4.37 17.57
CA LYS A 64 0.42 4.80 17.08
C LYS A 64 0.25 6.31 17.15
N SER A 65 0.72 6.96 18.22
CA SER A 65 0.67 8.41 18.36
C SER A 65 1.39 9.19 17.24
N GLN A 66 2.35 8.56 16.54
CA GLN A 66 3.02 9.16 15.38
C GLN A 66 2.10 9.22 14.15
N ILE A 67 1.14 8.30 14.03
CA ILE A 67 0.29 8.16 12.85
C ILE A 67 -1.14 8.69 13.06
N GLU A 68 -1.56 8.98 14.30
CA GLU A 68 -2.93 9.38 14.63
C GLU A 68 -3.38 10.68 13.93
N ASP A 69 -2.45 11.59 13.63
CA ASP A 69 -2.75 12.82 12.88
C ASP A 69 -3.25 12.54 11.45
N SER A 70 -2.99 11.34 10.92
CA SER A 70 -3.56 10.90 9.63
C SER A 70 -5.00 10.38 9.73
N PHE A 71 -5.53 10.17 10.93
CA PHE A 71 -6.88 9.63 11.14
C PHE A 71 -7.91 10.74 10.92
N THR A 72 -8.59 10.69 9.79
CA THR A 72 -9.54 11.72 9.38
C THR A 72 -10.97 11.42 9.83
N ASN A 73 -11.30 10.14 10.01
CA ASN A 73 -12.59 9.72 10.54
C ASN A 73 -12.44 8.49 11.45
N THR A 74 -12.71 8.67 12.72
CA THR A 74 -12.69 7.61 13.75
C THR A 74 -14.12 7.25 14.22
N GLY A 75 -15.15 7.84 13.61
CA GLY A 75 -16.56 7.57 13.92
C GLY A 75 -17.13 6.35 13.20
N VAL A 76 -16.35 5.74 12.31
CA VAL A 76 -16.80 4.56 11.54
C VAL A 76 -16.84 3.33 12.43
N ASP A 77 -17.96 2.65 12.50
CA ASP A 77 -18.18 1.48 13.37
C ASP A 77 -18.77 0.25 12.68
N HIS A 78 -19.21 0.37 11.41
CA HIS A 78 -19.78 -0.74 10.65
C HIS A 78 -19.43 -0.71 9.17
N GLY A 79 -19.60 -1.88 8.53
CA GLY A 79 -19.60 -2.02 7.08
C GLY A 79 -21.04 -2.05 6.55
N ARG A 80 -21.34 -1.18 5.59
CA ARG A 80 -22.61 -1.14 4.86
C ARG A 80 -22.45 -1.83 3.53
N PHE A 81 -23.18 -2.92 3.31
CA PHE A 81 -23.16 -3.68 2.07
C PHE A 81 -24.42 -3.41 1.27
N GLU A 82 -24.27 -2.71 0.16
CA GLU A 82 -25.33 -2.45 -0.82
C GLU A 82 -25.38 -3.59 -1.82
N ILE A 83 -26.51 -4.31 -1.92
CA ILE A 83 -26.70 -5.45 -2.82
C ILE A 83 -27.81 -5.09 -3.83
N PRO A 84 -27.48 -4.40 -4.93
CA PRO A 84 -28.49 -3.86 -5.86
C PRO A 84 -29.39 -4.90 -6.49
N GLN A 85 -28.89 -6.13 -6.73
CA GLN A 85 -29.64 -7.23 -7.32
C GLN A 85 -30.79 -7.71 -6.43
N GLU A 86 -30.68 -7.47 -5.12
CA GLU A 86 -31.66 -7.89 -4.11
C GLU A 86 -32.42 -6.72 -3.49
N ASP A 87 -32.12 -5.49 -3.95
CA ASP A 87 -32.63 -4.25 -3.35
C ASP A 87 -32.47 -4.24 -1.81
N THR A 88 -31.27 -4.67 -1.37
CA THR A 88 -30.97 -4.93 0.04
C THR A 88 -29.74 -4.17 0.49
N VAL A 89 -29.80 -3.61 1.70
CA VAL A 89 -28.66 -3.02 2.42
C VAL A 89 -28.48 -3.80 3.72
N LEU A 90 -27.23 -4.20 4.00
CA LEU A 90 -26.86 -4.91 5.21
C LEU A 90 -25.81 -4.10 5.98
N ASP A 91 -26.11 -3.71 7.20
CA ASP A 91 -25.17 -3.10 8.10
C ASP A 91 -24.57 -4.16 9.03
N ILE A 92 -23.26 -4.32 8.99
CA ILE A 92 -22.50 -5.32 9.74
C ILE A 92 -21.53 -4.59 10.68
N PRO A 93 -21.74 -4.67 12.00
CA PRO A 93 -20.81 -4.04 12.96
C PRO A 93 -19.39 -4.57 12.81
N VAL A 94 -18.41 -3.67 12.85
CA VAL A 94 -16.99 -4.00 12.84
C VAL A 94 -16.43 -3.82 14.25
N PRO A 95 -16.21 -4.89 15.00
CA PRO A 95 -15.71 -4.76 16.37
C PRO A 95 -14.27 -4.27 16.41
N GLY A 96 -13.95 -3.46 17.42
CA GLY A 96 -12.63 -2.90 17.65
C GLY A 96 -12.43 -1.53 16.98
N GLU A 97 -11.22 -1.02 17.09
CA GLU A 97 -10.87 0.28 16.54
C GLU A 97 -10.81 0.22 15.00
N LEU A 98 -11.49 1.15 14.38
CA LEU A 98 -11.53 1.36 12.94
C LEU A 98 -11.38 2.85 12.65
N ALA A 99 -10.60 3.20 11.65
CA ALA A 99 -10.45 4.57 11.19
C ALA A 99 -10.41 4.64 9.67
N VAL A 100 -10.85 5.75 9.10
CA VAL A 100 -10.48 6.15 7.74
C VAL A 100 -9.38 7.19 7.86
N ILE A 101 -8.35 7.05 7.04
CA ILE A 101 -7.12 7.84 7.14
C ILE A 101 -6.88 8.67 5.88
N ASP A 102 -6.18 9.77 6.01
CA ASP A 102 -5.46 10.33 4.87
C ASP A 102 -4.21 9.48 4.59
N ARG A 103 -4.28 8.68 3.54
CA ARG A 103 -3.22 7.71 3.22
C ARG A 103 -1.89 8.38 2.86
N TRP A 104 -1.92 9.58 2.30
CA TRP A 104 -0.70 10.31 2.00
C TRP A 104 -0.07 10.84 3.28
N GLU A 105 -0.85 11.46 4.15
CA GLU A 105 -0.36 11.93 5.45
C GLU A 105 0.17 10.76 6.30
N TYR A 106 -0.57 9.65 6.35
CA TYR A 106 -0.08 8.42 6.97
C TYR A 106 1.29 7.99 6.40
N GLY A 107 1.46 8.06 5.08
CA GLY A 107 2.72 7.71 4.42
C GLY A 107 3.87 8.60 4.85
N ARG A 108 3.64 9.91 4.97
CA ARG A 108 4.63 10.88 5.46
C ARG A 108 5.01 10.61 6.92
N LEU A 109 4.01 10.37 7.76
CA LEU A 109 4.23 10.14 9.19
C LEU A 109 5.00 8.84 9.47
N ILE A 110 4.79 7.77 8.72
CA ILE A 110 5.60 6.55 8.88
C ILE A 110 7.03 6.72 8.36
N ILE A 111 7.25 7.50 7.31
CA ILE A 111 8.58 7.85 6.82
C ILE A 111 9.32 8.66 7.89
N GLU A 112 8.71 9.72 8.41
CA GLU A 112 9.26 10.51 9.52
C GLU A 112 9.55 9.64 10.75
N GLY A 113 8.65 8.71 11.07
CA GLY A 113 8.85 7.76 12.17
C GLY A 113 10.06 6.84 11.97
N ALA A 114 10.32 6.41 10.73
CA ALA A 114 11.49 5.61 10.40
C ALA A 114 12.79 6.45 10.42
N GLU A 115 12.75 7.69 9.93
CA GLU A 115 13.87 8.64 10.03
C GLU A 115 14.22 8.93 11.50
N ASN A 116 13.22 9.20 12.33
CA ASN A 116 13.39 9.43 13.78
C ASN A 116 13.92 8.19 14.53
N ALA A 117 13.71 7.00 13.99
CA ALA A 117 14.29 5.75 14.53
C ALA A 117 15.78 5.60 14.15
N GLY A 118 16.29 6.36 13.18
CA GLY A 118 17.68 6.32 12.72
C GLY A 118 17.88 5.71 11.33
N THR A 119 16.80 5.48 10.56
CA THR A 119 16.89 4.94 9.19
C THR A 119 17.43 5.99 8.22
N GLU A 120 18.40 5.64 7.37
CA GLU A 120 18.84 6.46 6.24
C GLU A 120 17.95 6.23 5.02
N PHE A 121 17.62 7.28 4.26
CA PHE A 121 16.81 7.18 3.05
C PHE A 121 17.56 7.55 1.79
N HIS A 122 17.51 6.68 0.79
CA HIS A 122 18.02 6.91 -0.56
C HIS A 122 16.85 7.03 -1.55
N TYR A 123 16.31 8.23 -1.67
CA TYR A 123 15.25 8.56 -2.63
C TYR A 123 15.78 8.60 -4.08
N ASP A 124 14.85 8.68 -5.05
CA ASP A 124 15.17 8.71 -6.50
C ASP A 124 16.02 7.52 -6.97
N THR A 125 15.96 6.41 -6.25
CA THR A 125 16.81 5.25 -6.51
C THR A 125 15.95 4.04 -6.91
N VAL A 126 16.00 3.69 -8.19
CA VAL A 126 15.27 2.54 -8.73
C VAL A 126 16.13 1.29 -8.62
N VAL A 127 15.79 0.41 -7.67
CA VAL A 127 16.42 -0.91 -7.58
C VAL A 127 16.08 -1.73 -8.83
N GLN A 128 17.08 -2.32 -9.46
CA GLN A 128 16.95 -3.05 -10.71
C GLN A 128 17.37 -4.51 -10.57
N ASP A 129 18.19 -4.83 -9.58
CA ASP A 129 18.78 -6.14 -9.43
C ASP A 129 19.17 -6.44 -7.97
N VAL A 130 19.35 -7.72 -7.68
CA VAL A 130 19.89 -8.25 -6.43
C VAL A 130 21.36 -8.61 -6.65
N VAL A 131 22.19 -8.42 -5.65
CA VAL A 131 23.57 -8.91 -5.64
C VAL A 131 23.61 -10.21 -4.85
N GLN A 132 24.08 -11.28 -5.49
CA GLN A 132 24.28 -12.58 -4.85
C GLN A 132 25.75 -12.99 -5.00
N ASP A 133 26.29 -13.66 -3.98
CA ASP A 133 27.62 -14.23 -4.02
C ASP A 133 27.66 -15.60 -4.71
N ASP A 134 28.83 -16.25 -4.71
CA ASP A 134 29.05 -17.55 -5.34
C ASP A 134 28.28 -18.70 -4.63
N ASP A 135 27.80 -18.46 -3.41
CA ASP A 135 26.99 -19.40 -2.61
C ASP A 135 25.47 -19.10 -2.68
N ASP A 136 25.05 -18.27 -3.65
CA ASP A 136 23.67 -17.80 -3.87
C ASP A 136 23.11 -16.96 -2.71
N THR A 137 23.96 -16.48 -1.79
CA THR A 137 23.54 -15.59 -0.70
C THR A 137 23.33 -14.19 -1.22
N VAL A 138 22.17 -13.57 -0.88
CA VAL A 138 21.92 -12.16 -1.18
C VAL A 138 22.80 -11.29 -0.28
N THR A 139 23.67 -10.51 -0.89
CA THR A 139 24.64 -9.62 -0.22
C THR A 139 24.35 -8.13 -0.47
N GLY A 140 23.27 -7.82 -1.19
CA GLY A 140 22.91 -6.44 -1.44
C GLY A 140 21.94 -6.26 -2.59
N VAL A 141 21.77 -5.00 -2.99
CA VAL A 141 20.97 -4.63 -4.16
C VAL A 141 21.71 -3.62 -5.03
N ARG A 142 21.38 -3.62 -6.31
CA ARG A 142 21.90 -2.68 -7.31
C ARG A 142 20.75 -1.88 -7.91
N GLY A 143 20.92 -0.58 -7.97
CA GLY A 143 19.94 0.33 -8.54
C GLY A 143 20.54 1.42 -9.41
N LYS A 144 19.69 2.31 -9.86
CA LYS A 144 20.07 3.53 -10.57
C LYS A 144 19.53 4.76 -9.88
N ARG A 145 20.41 5.76 -9.70
CA ARG A 145 20.09 7.09 -9.21
C ARG A 145 20.67 8.11 -10.19
N ASN A 146 19.82 8.99 -10.73
CA ASN A 146 20.23 10.00 -11.74
C ASN A 146 20.98 9.42 -12.96
N GLY A 147 20.63 8.18 -13.35
CA GLY A 147 21.26 7.47 -14.46
C GLY A 147 22.57 6.76 -14.12
N GLU A 148 23.14 6.95 -12.96
CA GLU A 148 24.33 6.28 -12.46
C GLU A 148 23.99 5.02 -11.67
N VAL A 149 24.84 4.01 -11.73
CA VAL A 149 24.70 2.77 -10.98
C VAL A 149 25.14 2.99 -9.54
N VAL A 150 24.29 2.61 -8.60
CA VAL A 150 24.55 2.63 -7.15
C VAL A 150 24.35 1.21 -6.62
N GLU A 151 25.24 0.78 -5.75
CA GLU A 151 25.20 -0.53 -5.11
C GLU A 151 25.09 -0.35 -3.59
N PHE A 152 24.22 -1.14 -2.96
CA PHE A 152 24.00 -1.16 -1.52
C PHE A 152 24.31 -2.55 -1.03
N GLU A 153 25.41 -2.69 -0.29
CA GLU A 153 25.85 -3.95 0.34
C GLU A 153 25.16 -4.07 1.72
N ALA A 154 24.73 -5.29 2.07
CA ALA A 154 24.10 -5.54 3.37
C ALA A 154 24.14 -7.02 3.74
N ASP A 155 24.18 -7.29 5.06
CA ASP A 155 24.04 -8.65 5.61
C ASP A 155 22.61 -9.18 5.41
N VAL A 156 21.60 -8.29 5.40
CA VAL A 156 20.20 -8.63 5.19
C VAL A 156 19.55 -7.66 4.22
N VAL A 157 18.79 -8.18 3.26
CA VAL A 157 17.97 -7.40 2.34
C VAL A 157 16.49 -7.71 2.55
N VAL A 158 15.67 -6.66 2.72
CA VAL A 158 14.23 -6.77 2.96
C VAL A 158 13.46 -6.25 1.75
N ASP A 159 12.59 -7.09 1.18
CA ASP A 159 11.67 -6.68 0.11
C ASP A 159 10.43 -5.98 0.69
N GLY A 160 10.47 -4.65 0.73
CA GLY A 160 9.37 -3.76 1.07
C GLY A 160 8.70 -3.11 -0.16
N ALA A 161 9.00 -3.58 -1.37
CA ALA A 161 8.52 -2.98 -2.63
C ALA A 161 7.02 -3.23 -2.91
N GLY A 162 6.33 -3.90 -2.01
CA GLY A 162 4.89 -4.18 -2.11
C GLY A 162 4.57 -5.20 -3.20
N SER A 163 3.51 -4.96 -3.96
CA SER A 163 3.04 -5.91 -4.98
C SER A 163 4.02 -6.13 -6.15
N LEU A 164 4.99 -5.27 -6.29
CA LEU A 164 6.01 -5.41 -7.35
C LEU A 164 7.04 -6.49 -7.02
N SER A 165 7.28 -6.77 -5.74
CA SER A 165 8.16 -7.86 -5.24
C SER A 165 9.43 -8.03 -6.09
N ILE A 166 10.10 -6.92 -6.39
CA ILE A 166 11.16 -6.88 -7.40
C ILE A 166 12.36 -7.74 -7.01
N LEU A 167 12.63 -7.87 -5.72
CA LEU A 167 13.75 -8.69 -5.25
C LEU A 167 13.47 -10.18 -5.46
N GLN A 168 12.21 -10.61 -5.26
CA GLN A 168 11.80 -12.00 -5.50
C GLN A 168 11.95 -12.40 -6.97
N ASP A 169 11.65 -11.46 -7.90
CA ASP A 169 11.79 -11.71 -9.34
C ASP A 169 13.26 -11.79 -9.79
N LYS A 170 14.16 -11.13 -9.06
CA LYS A 170 15.58 -11.00 -9.40
C LYS A 170 16.50 -11.97 -8.66
N THR A 171 16.04 -12.52 -7.54
CA THR A 171 16.83 -13.48 -6.76
C THR A 171 16.80 -14.85 -7.43
N ASP A 172 17.97 -15.47 -7.57
CA ASP A 172 18.05 -16.87 -7.96
C ASP A 172 17.70 -17.79 -6.79
N PHE A 173 16.53 -18.42 -6.85
CA PHE A 173 16.05 -19.38 -5.88
C PHE A 173 16.17 -20.82 -6.34
N SER A 174 16.99 -21.11 -7.37
CA SER A 174 17.12 -22.46 -7.97
C SER A 174 17.50 -23.55 -6.95
N ASN A 175 18.22 -23.18 -5.90
CA ASN A 175 18.63 -24.06 -4.80
C ASN A 175 17.65 -24.06 -3.62
N SER A 176 16.52 -23.38 -3.73
CA SER A 176 15.49 -23.28 -2.67
C SER A 176 14.19 -23.96 -3.09
N ARG A 177 13.27 -24.13 -2.11
CA ARG A 177 11.88 -24.55 -2.39
C ARG A 177 10.92 -23.38 -2.59
N PHE A 178 11.45 -22.16 -2.67
CA PHE A 178 10.64 -20.98 -2.79
C PHE A 178 10.06 -20.87 -4.21
N ASP A 179 8.74 -20.79 -4.34
CA ASP A 179 8.04 -20.61 -5.61
C ASP A 179 7.75 -19.14 -5.88
N THR A 180 8.46 -18.57 -6.86
CA THR A 180 8.29 -17.18 -7.29
C THR A 180 7.32 -17.03 -8.46
N ASN A 181 6.77 -18.13 -9.00
CA ASN A 181 5.84 -18.07 -10.12
C ASN A 181 4.53 -17.40 -9.72
N VAL A 182 4.25 -16.27 -10.34
CA VAL A 182 3.06 -15.46 -10.07
C VAL A 182 2.28 -15.29 -11.38
N SER A 183 0.99 -15.66 -11.36
CA SER A 183 0.09 -15.39 -12.49
C SER A 183 -0.75 -14.13 -12.24
N TYR A 184 -1.21 -13.49 -13.30
CA TYR A 184 -2.12 -12.33 -13.21
C TYR A 184 -3.38 -12.62 -12.40
N SER A 185 -3.87 -13.87 -12.42
CA SER A 185 -5.03 -14.28 -11.63
C SER A 185 -4.82 -14.22 -10.12
N GLN A 186 -3.58 -14.00 -9.67
CA GLN A 186 -3.25 -13.84 -8.25
C GLN A 186 -3.21 -12.38 -7.81
N PHE A 187 -3.56 -11.45 -8.69
CA PHE A 187 -3.64 -10.03 -8.40
C PHE A 187 -5.07 -9.50 -8.54
N CYS A 188 -5.33 -8.46 -7.78
CA CYS A 188 -6.45 -7.54 -7.95
C CYS A 188 -5.92 -6.24 -8.52
N SER A 189 -6.61 -5.68 -9.48
CA SER A 189 -6.37 -4.31 -9.94
C SER A 189 -7.38 -3.39 -9.28
N ALA A 190 -6.91 -2.27 -8.75
CA ALA A 190 -7.74 -1.30 -8.06
C ALA A 190 -7.47 0.12 -8.56
N TYR A 191 -8.51 0.95 -8.52
CA TYR A 191 -8.45 2.38 -8.81
C TYR A 191 -9.35 3.12 -7.83
N ARG A 192 -8.90 4.30 -7.37
CA ARG A 192 -9.69 5.13 -6.47
C ARG A 192 -9.58 6.61 -6.83
N GLU A 193 -10.59 7.38 -6.46
CA GLU A 193 -10.62 8.84 -6.48
C GLU A 193 -10.94 9.34 -5.07
N ILE A 194 -10.29 10.41 -4.63
CA ILE A 194 -10.73 11.19 -3.48
C ILE A 194 -11.64 12.27 -4.00
N VAL A 195 -12.90 12.22 -3.61
CA VAL A 195 -13.93 13.12 -4.10
C VAL A 195 -14.43 14.00 -2.96
N GLU A 196 -14.40 15.31 -3.17
CA GLU A 196 -15.06 16.28 -2.31
C GLU A 196 -16.48 16.46 -2.82
N VAL A 197 -17.48 16.08 -2.02
CA VAL A 197 -18.90 16.24 -2.36
C VAL A 197 -19.45 17.55 -1.80
N PRO A 198 -20.44 18.19 -2.46
CA PRO A 198 -20.94 19.51 -2.06
C PRO A 198 -21.73 19.51 -0.75
N GLU A 199 -22.37 18.39 -0.39
CA GLU A 199 -23.18 18.24 0.82
C GLU A 199 -22.70 17.02 1.62
N PRO A 200 -22.83 17.03 2.97
CA PRO A 200 -22.49 15.89 3.80
C PRO A 200 -23.26 14.62 3.42
N VAL A 201 -22.55 13.48 3.43
CA VAL A 201 -23.21 12.18 3.25
C VAL A 201 -23.86 11.72 4.55
N GLU A 202 -24.97 10.98 4.46
CA GLU A 202 -25.71 10.48 5.63
C GLU A 202 -25.09 9.21 6.25
N TRP A 203 -24.09 8.63 5.59
CA TRP A 203 -23.42 7.37 5.96
C TRP A 203 -21.94 7.58 6.33
N ASP A 204 -21.61 8.71 6.93
CA ASP A 204 -20.24 9.04 7.35
C ASP A 204 -19.72 8.16 8.52
N ASP A 205 -20.60 7.40 9.15
CA ASP A 205 -20.32 6.38 10.17
C ASP A 205 -20.07 4.96 9.61
N ALA A 206 -20.14 4.79 8.27
CA ALA A 206 -20.05 3.49 7.62
C ALA A 206 -18.93 3.38 6.57
N LEU A 207 -18.33 2.20 6.46
CA LEU A 207 -17.59 1.79 5.26
C LEU A 207 -18.56 1.15 4.27
N VAL A 208 -18.86 1.84 3.17
CA VAL A 208 -19.82 1.34 2.18
C VAL A 208 -19.12 0.44 1.17
N PHE A 209 -19.70 -0.74 0.93
CA PHE A 209 -19.26 -1.74 -0.04
C PHE A 209 -20.39 -2.07 -0.99
N LYS A 210 -20.10 -2.11 -2.29
CA LYS A 210 -21.04 -2.52 -3.32
C LYS A 210 -20.41 -3.60 -4.20
N PRO A 211 -20.85 -4.87 -4.09
CA PRO A 211 -20.36 -5.94 -4.95
C PRO A 211 -20.59 -5.62 -6.43
N THR A 212 -19.69 -6.07 -7.28
CA THR A 212 -19.83 -5.92 -8.72
C THR A 212 -20.54 -7.10 -9.34
N GLU A 213 -21.25 -6.86 -10.47
CA GLU A 213 -21.96 -7.92 -11.19
C GLU A 213 -21.02 -8.86 -11.96
N ARG A 214 -19.80 -8.44 -12.22
CA ARG A 214 -18.91 -9.18 -13.11
C ARG A 214 -17.92 -10.00 -12.30
N ALA A 215 -16.97 -10.02 -11.95
CA ALA A 215 -15.97 -10.87 -11.32
C ALA A 215 -15.93 -10.65 -9.79
N ALA A 216 -15.12 -11.41 -9.11
CA ALA A 216 -14.82 -11.19 -7.72
C ALA A 216 -14.22 -9.80 -7.52
N GLY A 217 -15.03 -8.85 -7.06
CA GLY A 217 -14.65 -7.47 -6.86
C GLY A 217 -15.77 -6.64 -6.24
N TYR A 218 -15.45 -5.43 -5.85
CA TYR A 218 -16.41 -4.50 -5.24
C TYR A 218 -16.00 -3.05 -5.46
N LEU A 219 -17.00 -2.16 -5.42
CA LEU A 219 -16.81 -0.74 -5.24
C LEU A 219 -16.82 -0.45 -3.74
N TRP A 220 -16.09 0.57 -3.33
CA TRP A 220 -16.12 1.09 -1.98
C TRP A 220 -16.28 2.59 -1.96
N TYR A 221 -16.90 3.09 -0.87
CA TYR A 221 -17.04 4.49 -0.54
C TYR A 221 -16.73 4.64 0.94
N PHE A 222 -15.55 5.15 1.25
CA PHE A 222 -15.04 5.29 2.60
C PHE A 222 -14.91 6.76 2.96
N PRO A 223 -15.70 7.26 3.92
CA PRO A 223 -15.73 8.67 4.26
C PRO A 223 -14.49 9.05 5.08
N ARG A 224 -13.61 9.87 4.51
CA ARG A 224 -12.55 10.55 5.26
C ARG A 224 -13.13 11.60 6.21
N THR A 225 -14.16 12.29 5.72
CA THR A 225 -15.02 13.22 6.47
C THR A 225 -16.44 13.08 5.92
N GLU A 226 -17.38 13.83 6.47
CA GLU A 226 -18.74 13.87 5.95
C GLU A 226 -18.86 14.36 4.50
N THR A 227 -17.82 15.06 3.97
CA THR A 227 -17.80 15.59 2.59
C THR A 227 -16.62 15.10 1.75
N THR A 228 -15.64 14.43 2.30
CA THR A 228 -14.48 13.91 1.57
C THR A 228 -14.51 12.39 1.56
N ILE A 229 -14.72 11.80 0.39
CA ILE A 229 -14.94 10.37 0.22
C ILE A 229 -13.82 9.75 -0.61
N ASN A 230 -13.22 8.65 -0.11
CA ASN A 230 -12.42 7.75 -0.92
C ASN A 230 -13.37 6.80 -1.65
N ALA A 231 -13.60 7.05 -2.93
CA ALA A 231 -14.44 6.22 -3.79
C ALA A 231 -13.55 5.37 -4.71
N GLY A 232 -13.75 4.07 -4.73
CA GLY A 232 -12.89 3.22 -5.54
C GLY A 232 -13.52 1.90 -5.94
N LEU A 233 -12.73 1.14 -6.67
CA LEU A 233 -13.14 -0.09 -7.31
C LEU A 233 -11.95 -1.04 -7.42
N GLY A 234 -12.14 -2.29 -7.05
CA GLY A 234 -11.15 -3.35 -7.23
C GLY A 234 -11.76 -4.64 -7.79
N PHE A 235 -11.02 -5.26 -8.70
CA PHE A 235 -11.39 -6.56 -9.28
C PHE A 235 -10.21 -7.52 -9.26
N GLN A 236 -10.51 -8.79 -9.08
CA GLN A 236 -9.57 -9.86 -9.39
C GLN A 236 -9.15 -9.78 -10.87
N MET A 237 -7.87 -9.74 -11.16
CA MET A 237 -7.36 -9.77 -12.52
C MET A 237 -7.71 -11.10 -13.17
N ASN A 238 -8.35 -11.04 -14.33
CA ASN A 238 -8.66 -12.19 -15.17
C ASN A 238 -8.23 -11.88 -16.60
N GLU A 239 -8.61 -12.73 -17.56
CA GLU A 239 -8.23 -12.58 -18.97
C GLU A 239 -8.94 -11.40 -19.68
N GLU A 240 -10.00 -10.84 -19.09
CA GLU A 240 -10.72 -9.72 -19.68
C GLU A 240 -10.14 -8.37 -19.23
N PRO A 241 -9.94 -7.42 -20.15
CA PRO A 241 -9.50 -6.08 -19.81
C PRO A 241 -10.51 -5.37 -18.89
N MET A 242 -10.02 -4.80 -17.79
CA MET A 242 -10.84 -4.11 -16.83
C MET A 242 -10.86 -2.62 -17.10
N LYS A 243 -12.06 -2.03 -17.06
CA LYS A 243 -12.28 -0.60 -17.27
C LYS A 243 -12.56 0.10 -15.94
N LEU A 244 -11.66 -0.05 -14.99
CA LEU A 244 -11.81 0.46 -13.62
C LEU A 244 -12.28 1.91 -13.56
N VAL A 245 -11.65 2.80 -14.34
CA VAL A 245 -11.99 4.22 -14.37
C VAL A 245 -13.40 4.46 -14.90
N ASP A 246 -13.77 3.80 -16.00
CA ASP A 246 -15.07 3.97 -16.64
C ASP A 246 -16.19 3.40 -15.75
N ASP A 247 -15.94 2.25 -15.12
CA ASP A 247 -16.91 1.57 -14.27
C ASP A 247 -17.13 2.34 -12.95
N LEU A 248 -16.07 2.86 -12.32
CA LEU A 248 -16.21 3.75 -11.16
C LEU A 248 -16.98 5.01 -11.52
N LYS A 249 -16.59 5.69 -12.60
CA LYS A 249 -17.27 6.92 -13.03
C LYS A 249 -18.73 6.72 -13.43
N ARG A 250 -19.10 5.53 -13.92
CA ARG A 250 -20.49 5.19 -14.20
C ARG A 250 -21.26 5.11 -12.90
N ASP A 251 -20.74 4.38 -11.91
CA ASP A 251 -21.39 4.20 -10.62
C ASP A 251 -21.53 5.53 -9.86
N LEU A 252 -20.50 6.37 -9.86
CA LEU A 252 -20.55 7.70 -9.22
C LEU A 252 -21.61 8.62 -9.85
N ARG A 253 -21.87 8.53 -11.17
CA ARG A 253 -22.94 9.31 -11.81
C ARG A 253 -24.35 8.87 -11.41
N ASP A 254 -24.50 7.61 -11.02
CA ASP A 254 -25.79 7.04 -10.60
C ASP A 254 -26.07 7.31 -9.10
N ARG A 255 -25.12 7.93 -8.39
CA ARG A 255 -25.22 8.29 -6.97
C ARG A 255 -25.43 9.79 -6.79
N PRO A 256 -26.61 10.22 -6.30
CA PRO A 256 -26.93 11.65 -6.16
C PRO A 256 -25.96 12.43 -5.27
N GLU A 257 -25.42 11.80 -4.23
CA GLU A 257 -24.48 12.43 -3.30
C GLU A 257 -23.15 12.86 -3.95
N PHE A 258 -22.79 12.29 -5.10
CA PHE A 258 -21.60 12.68 -5.86
C PHE A 258 -21.88 13.70 -6.98
N GLU A 259 -23.13 14.15 -7.16
CA GLU A 259 -23.48 15.18 -8.13
C GLU A 259 -22.80 16.51 -7.76
N GLY A 260 -22.03 17.06 -8.70
CA GLY A 260 -21.24 18.28 -8.45
C GLY A 260 -19.94 18.06 -7.67
N GLY A 261 -19.61 16.84 -7.32
CA GLY A 261 -18.37 16.50 -6.60
C GLY A 261 -17.10 16.80 -7.41
N GLU A 262 -16.03 17.18 -6.69
CA GLU A 262 -14.72 17.52 -7.26
C GLU A 262 -13.70 16.44 -6.90
N VAL A 263 -13.00 15.87 -7.91
CA VAL A 263 -11.92 14.92 -7.71
C VAL A 263 -10.65 15.65 -7.27
N LYS A 264 -10.18 15.37 -6.06
CA LYS A 264 -8.96 15.98 -5.46
C LYS A 264 -7.71 15.17 -5.75
N ASP A 265 -7.80 13.84 -5.78
CA ASP A 265 -6.70 12.93 -6.04
C ASP A 265 -7.20 11.63 -6.67
N LYS A 266 -6.33 10.94 -7.42
CA LYS A 266 -6.64 9.66 -8.05
C LYS A 266 -5.39 8.80 -8.20
N LEU A 267 -5.52 7.52 -7.83
CA LEU A 267 -4.44 6.55 -7.95
C LEU A 267 -4.99 5.16 -8.29
N GLY A 268 -4.13 4.35 -8.89
CA GLY A 268 -4.39 2.93 -9.11
C GLY A 268 -3.23 2.07 -8.65
N ALA A 269 -3.51 0.82 -8.31
CA ALA A 269 -2.51 -0.16 -7.93
C ALA A 269 -2.93 -1.57 -8.29
N ALA A 270 -1.93 -2.45 -8.44
CA ALA A 270 -2.12 -3.89 -8.39
C ALA A 270 -1.86 -4.37 -6.96
N LEU A 271 -2.70 -5.29 -6.49
CA LEU A 271 -2.65 -5.85 -5.14
C LEU A 271 -2.54 -7.38 -5.23
N PRO A 272 -1.62 -8.04 -4.50
CA PRO A 272 -1.57 -9.49 -4.46
C PRO A 272 -2.78 -10.01 -3.67
N THR A 273 -3.50 -10.97 -4.22
CA THR A 273 -4.69 -11.59 -3.59
C THR A 273 -4.42 -13.00 -3.09
N ARG A 274 -3.26 -13.57 -3.43
CA ARG A 274 -2.84 -14.85 -2.86
C ARG A 274 -2.15 -14.64 -1.51
N ARG A 275 -2.13 -15.70 -0.71
CA ARG A 275 -1.30 -15.75 0.50
C ARG A 275 0.18 -15.54 0.14
N PRO A 276 0.96 -14.99 1.07
CA PRO A 276 2.41 -14.99 0.95
C PRO A 276 2.90 -16.36 0.52
N TYR A 277 3.98 -16.40 -0.21
CA TYR A 277 4.61 -17.63 -0.68
C TYR A 277 4.66 -18.66 0.46
N ASP A 278 4.42 -19.91 0.14
CA ASP A 278 4.60 -20.98 1.10
C ASP A 278 6.09 -21.07 1.41
N SER A 279 6.49 -20.39 2.47
CA SER A 279 7.85 -20.41 2.99
C SER A 279 8.11 -21.63 3.86
N ALA A 280 7.17 -22.58 3.95
CA ALA A 280 7.35 -23.85 4.62
C ALA A 280 8.31 -24.73 3.81
N GLY A 281 9.56 -24.51 3.98
CA GLY A 281 10.67 -25.32 3.54
C GLY A 281 11.50 -25.78 4.71
#